data_0c8adf71c539224949c837c98e56a516
#
_entry.id   0c8adf71c539224949c837c98e56a516
#
_cell.length_a   1.000
_cell.length_b   1.000
_cell.length_c   1.000
_cell.angle_alpha   90.00
_cell.angle_beta   90.00
_cell.angle_gamma   90.00
#
_symmetry.space_group_name_H-M   'P 1'
#
loop_
_entity.id
_entity.type
_entity.pdbx_description
1 polymer ?
#
loop_
_entity_poly.entity_id
_entity_poly.type
_entity_poly.pdbx_seq_one_letter_code
_entity_poly.pdbx_strand_id
1 'polypeptide(L)'
;DTLAKHRKKLQSAYLTLRDYCDNFDIRKMAVCTKPKDDGREYYILYGWMSRGDAAKFEREIADDPLIHVIEEDVDEKLTAAPPTKLKNPKIFKPFEMFVEMYGLPAYNEMDPTIFIALTYTLMFGIMFGDVGQGLVLLIGGFLLYRFKRMNLAAIISLAGVWSTFFGFMYGSIFGFEDKLNPVWMRPMDNIMTTLMLAVGFGMVLILIAMIINIVNAVRAKELGTVLFGQSGLAGMICYGTAVLCIVLYVTGHPIPATGILAVAVGVPLVAIMFKEPLSNLVERKSKILPDGSIAMYIVEALVELFDVVLSYATNSISFVRVGAFALSHAGMMGVVLTLAGYESGSPNWIVVVLGNIVVTALEGLVVGIQVLRLEYYEMFSRFYKGSGKPFKAYFKKENQEG
;
A
#
# COMPACT_ATOMS: atom_id res chain seq x y z
N ASP A 1 42.37 -31.55 20.46
CA ASP A 1 43.55 -30.71 20.05
C ASP A 1 43.90 -30.78 18.56
N THR A 2 43.65 -31.89 17.86
CA THR A 2 43.88 -32.07 16.42
C THR A 2 42.96 -31.17 15.58
N LEU A 3 41.70 -30.96 15.99
CA LEU A 3 40.75 -30.06 15.33
C LEU A 3 41.18 -28.58 15.39
N ALA A 4 41.72 -28.14 16.52
CA ALA A 4 42.21 -26.78 16.68
C ALA A 4 43.46 -26.48 15.78
N LYS A 5 44.33 -27.48 15.66
CA LYS A 5 45.54 -27.41 14.81
C LYS A 5 45.23 -27.37 13.32
N HIS A 6 44.13 -27.95 12.90
CA HIS A 6 43.70 -27.95 11.48
C HIS A 6 42.64 -26.89 11.17
N ARG A 7 42.12 -26.16 12.19
CA ARG A 7 41.08 -25.14 12.03
C ARG A 7 41.44 -24.08 10.99
N LYS A 8 42.66 -23.55 11.02
CA LYS A 8 43.12 -22.56 10.05
C LYS A 8 43.19 -23.11 8.61
N LYS A 9 43.63 -24.37 8.44
CA LYS A 9 43.67 -25.02 7.12
C LYS A 9 42.27 -25.32 6.58
N LEU A 10 41.36 -25.79 7.45
CA LEU A 10 39.96 -26.02 7.09
C LEU A 10 39.25 -24.72 6.72
N GLN A 11 39.50 -23.65 7.49
CA GLN A 11 38.94 -22.35 7.21
C GLN A 11 39.45 -21.74 5.91
N SER A 12 40.76 -21.86 5.61
CA SER A 12 41.31 -21.41 4.32
C SER A 12 40.77 -22.23 3.16
N ALA A 13 40.68 -23.57 3.29
CA ALA A 13 40.09 -24.44 2.26
C ALA A 13 38.63 -24.14 2.01
N TYR A 14 37.85 -23.89 3.08
CA TYR A 14 36.45 -23.48 2.97
C TYR A 14 36.28 -22.14 2.23
N LEU A 15 37.11 -21.14 2.55
CA LEU A 15 37.09 -19.86 1.87
C LEU A 15 37.43 -19.98 0.39
N THR A 16 38.46 -20.78 0.06
CA THR A 16 38.85 -21.04 -1.33
C THR A 16 37.77 -21.76 -2.12
N LEU A 17 37.15 -22.80 -1.54
CA LEU A 17 36.03 -23.51 -2.16
C LEU A 17 34.81 -22.60 -2.35
N ARG A 18 34.51 -21.77 -1.40
CA ARG A 18 33.44 -20.80 -1.47
C ARG A 18 33.67 -19.77 -2.58
N ASP A 19 34.90 -19.20 -2.65
CA ASP A 19 35.28 -18.27 -3.73
C ASP A 19 35.16 -18.95 -5.09
N TYR A 20 35.47 -20.24 -5.18
CA TYR A 20 35.34 -21.01 -6.42
C TYR A 20 33.88 -21.20 -6.81
N CYS A 21 33.01 -21.51 -5.84
CA CYS A 21 31.57 -21.63 -6.08
C CYS A 21 30.94 -20.29 -6.49
N ASP A 22 31.31 -19.20 -5.82
CA ASP A 22 30.80 -17.86 -6.16
C ASP A 22 31.22 -17.42 -7.57
N ASN A 23 32.48 -17.68 -7.95
CA ASN A 23 32.95 -17.42 -9.30
C ASN A 23 32.30 -18.31 -10.36
N PHE A 24 31.96 -19.56 -10.02
CA PHE A 24 31.22 -20.46 -10.90
C PHE A 24 29.80 -20.02 -11.16
N ASP A 25 29.14 -19.48 -10.14
CA ASP A 25 27.76 -18.95 -10.25
C ASP A 25 27.72 -17.69 -11.14
N ILE A 26 28.75 -16.82 -11.07
CA ILE A 26 28.88 -15.68 -11.98
C ILE A 26 29.08 -16.16 -13.42
N ARG A 27 29.93 -17.16 -13.64
CA ARG A 27 30.18 -17.72 -14.99
C ARG A 27 28.94 -18.34 -15.60
N LYS A 28 28.04 -18.94 -14.78
CA LYS A 28 26.76 -19.47 -15.26
C LYS A 28 25.81 -18.38 -15.77
N MET A 29 25.94 -17.15 -15.26
CA MET A 29 25.10 -16.01 -15.69
C MET A 29 25.63 -15.38 -16.99
N ALA A 30 26.90 -15.62 -17.35
CA ALA A 30 27.50 -15.09 -18.55
C ALA A 30 27.20 -15.97 -19.77
N VAL A 31 26.77 -15.36 -20.86
CA VAL A 31 26.58 -16.03 -22.15
C VAL A 31 27.87 -15.95 -22.93
N CYS A 32 28.47 -17.12 -23.26
CA CYS A 32 29.64 -17.18 -24.12
C CYS A 32 29.18 -17.13 -25.59
N THR A 33 29.71 -16.17 -26.35
CA THR A 33 29.46 -16.05 -27.77
C THR A 33 30.78 -16.06 -28.54
N LYS A 34 30.83 -16.76 -29.70
CA LYS A 34 31.97 -16.80 -30.61
C LYS A 34 31.51 -16.21 -31.94
N PRO A 35 31.81 -14.95 -32.25
CA PRO A 35 31.55 -14.39 -33.56
C PRO A 35 32.40 -15.14 -34.62
N LYS A 36 31.81 -15.39 -35.79
CA LYS A 36 32.48 -16.15 -36.86
C LYS A 36 33.69 -15.46 -37.43
N ASP A 37 33.80 -14.13 -37.30
CA ASP A 37 34.81 -13.32 -37.96
C ASP A 37 36.08 -13.10 -37.14
N ASP A 38 36.06 -13.24 -35.81
CA ASP A 38 37.16 -12.78 -34.95
C ASP A 38 37.86 -13.91 -34.16
N GLY A 39 37.28 -15.11 -34.13
CA GLY A 39 37.84 -16.28 -33.41
C GLY A 39 37.97 -16.11 -31.88
N ARG A 40 37.63 -14.95 -31.33
CA ARG A 40 37.68 -14.62 -29.90
C ARG A 40 36.41 -15.06 -29.19
N GLU A 41 36.55 -15.45 -27.94
CA GLU A 41 35.43 -15.77 -27.07
C GLU A 41 35.04 -14.52 -26.30
N TYR A 42 33.76 -14.11 -26.39
CA TYR A 42 33.22 -13.01 -25.64
C TYR A 42 32.22 -13.54 -24.58
N TYR A 43 32.33 -13.04 -23.37
CA TYR A 43 31.43 -13.33 -22.29
C TYR A 43 30.51 -12.13 -22.07
N ILE A 44 29.23 -12.28 -22.33
CA ILE A 44 28.24 -11.23 -22.19
C ILE A 44 27.50 -11.45 -20.86
N LEU A 45 27.55 -10.47 -19.97
CA LEU A 45 26.85 -10.46 -18.69
C LEU A 45 25.77 -9.39 -18.73
N TYR A 46 24.51 -9.79 -18.55
CA TYR A 46 23.40 -8.85 -18.43
C TYR A 46 23.04 -8.65 -16.98
N GLY A 47 22.83 -7.40 -16.58
CA GLY A 47 22.43 -7.06 -15.22
C GLY A 47 21.64 -5.76 -15.15
N TRP A 48 20.86 -5.62 -14.10
CA TRP A 48 20.14 -4.38 -13.78
C TRP A 48 20.92 -3.60 -12.74
N MET A 49 21.11 -2.31 -12.98
CA MET A 49 21.83 -1.42 -12.08
C MET A 49 21.12 -0.07 -11.96
N SER A 50 21.22 0.60 -10.80
CA SER A 50 20.70 1.96 -10.70
C SER A 50 21.59 2.91 -11.52
N ARG A 51 21.00 3.93 -12.14
CA ARG A 51 21.74 4.92 -12.95
C ARG A 51 22.93 5.56 -12.19
N GLY A 52 22.77 5.78 -10.86
CA GLY A 52 23.83 6.32 -10.03
C GLY A 52 24.97 5.33 -9.75
N ASP A 53 24.66 4.04 -9.69
CA ASP A 53 25.65 2.98 -9.48
C ASP A 53 26.32 2.61 -10.81
N ALA A 54 25.60 2.69 -11.95
CA ALA A 54 26.15 2.46 -13.29
C ALA A 54 27.30 3.44 -13.61
N ALA A 55 27.08 4.74 -13.35
CA ALA A 55 28.11 5.75 -13.54
C ALA A 55 29.36 5.58 -12.65
N LYS A 56 29.22 4.95 -11.48
CA LYS A 56 30.39 4.59 -10.63
C LYS A 56 31.09 3.34 -11.18
N PHE A 57 30.31 2.34 -11.52
CA PHE A 57 30.81 1.09 -12.09
C PHE A 57 31.60 1.32 -13.37
N GLU A 58 31.09 2.16 -14.28
CA GLU A 58 31.80 2.53 -15.51
C GLU A 58 33.15 3.20 -15.22
N ARG A 59 33.22 4.07 -14.20
CA ARG A 59 34.49 4.72 -13.80
C ARG A 59 35.49 3.73 -13.19
N GLU A 60 35.02 2.76 -12.41
CA GLU A 60 35.90 1.76 -11.80
C GLU A 60 36.49 0.77 -12.81
N ILE A 61 35.79 0.55 -13.95
CA ILE A 61 36.22 -0.41 -14.98
C ILE A 61 36.88 0.29 -16.16
N ALA A 62 36.82 1.61 -16.28
CA ALA A 62 37.34 2.38 -17.40
C ALA A 62 38.84 2.09 -17.71
N ASP A 63 39.61 1.64 -16.72
CA ASP A 63 41.03 1.35 -16.84
C ASP A 63 41.31 -0.05 -17.42
N ASP A 64 40.33 -0.94 -17.57
CA ASP A 64 40.50 -2.30 -18.10
C ASP A 64 40.11 -2.37 -19.58
N PRO A 65 41.07 -2.54 -20.50
CA PRO A 65 40.81 -2.56 -21.94
C PRO A 65 40.07 -3.83 -22.42
N LEU A 66 39.91 -4.83 -21.57
CA LEU A 66 39.21 -6.09 -21.87
C LEU A 66 37.73 -6.05 -21.59
N ILE A 67 37.23 -5.02 -20.88
CA ILE A 67 35.85 -4.91 -20.49
C ILE A 67 35.18 -3.76 -21.25
N HIS A 68 34.11 -4.08 -21.95
CA HIS A 68 33.26 -3.09 -22.61
C HIS A 68 31.91 -3.02 -21.92
N VAL A 69 31.56 -1.86 -21.40
CA VAL A 69 30.27 -1.60 -20.78
C VAL A 69 29.35 -0.99 -21.84
N ILE A 70 28.17 -1.59 -22.02
CA ILE A 70 27.11 -1.06 -22.89
C ILE A 70 25.94 -0.73 -21.99
N GLU A 71 25.66 0.56 -21.84
CA GLU A 71 24.48 1.03 -21.07
C GLU A 71 23.30 1.16 -22.03
N GLU A 72 22.22 0.44 -21.76
CA GLU A 72 20.97 0.53 -22.49
C GLU A 72 19.86 1.05 -21.54
N ASP A 73 19.14 2.06 -21.98
CA ASP A 73 17.93 2.49 -21.25
C ASP A 73 16.84 1.41 -21.38
N VAL A 74 15.94 1.39 -20.38
CA VAL A 74 14.81 0.46 -20.35
C VAL A 74 13.88 0.75 -21.52
N ASP A 75 13.95 -0.08 -22.56
CA ASP A 75 13.06 0.02 -23.71
C ASP A 75 11.81 -0.87 -23.51
N GLU A 76 10.63 -0.41 -23.98
CA GLU A 76 9.37 -1.16 -23.89
C GLU A 76 9.44 -2.54 -24.59
N LYS A 77 10.48 -2.78 -25.40
CA LYS A 77 10.74 -4.02 -26.15
C LYS A 77 11.50 -5.08 -25.36
N LEU A 78 12.02 -4.75 -24.18
CA LEU A 78 12.77 -5.72 -23.37
C LEU A 78 11.82 -6.78 -22.81
N THR A 79 12.16 -8.03 -23.04
CA THR A 79 11.36 -9.21 -22.63
C THR A 79 11.31 -9.39 -21.11
N ALA A 80 12.20 -8.75 -20.35
CA ALA A 80 12.30 -8.84 -18.90
C ALA A 80 12.01 -7.48 -18.25
N ALA A 81 10.99 -7.43 -17.41
CA ALA A 81 10.68 -6.25 -16.60
C ALA A 81 11.82 -5.98 -15.60
N PRO A 82 12.29 -4.72 -15.46
CA PRO A 82 13.33 -4.35 -14.51
C PRO A 82 12.89 -4.59 -13.08
N PRO A 83 13.80 -5.03 -12.19
CA PRO A 83 13.50 -5.24 -10.79
C PRO A 83 13.34 -3.91 -10.06
N THR A 84 12.45 -3.89 -9.06
CA THR A 84 12.14 -2.70 -8.28
C THR A 84 12.92 -2.67 -6.98
N LYS A 85 13.55 -1.52 -6.68
CA LYS A 85 14.21 -1.23 -5.40
C LYS A 85 13.52 -0.05 -4.75
N LEU A 86 12.86 -0.28 -3.62
CA LEU A 86 12.23 0.79 -2.84
C LEU A 86 13.30 1.69 -2.21
N LYS A 87 13.07 3.01 -2.25
CA LYS A 87 13.95 4.00 -1.64
C LYS A 87 13.11 5.08 -0.98
N ASN A 88 12.75 4.83 0.28
CA ASN A 88 11.89 5.71 1.04
C ASN A 88 12.65 6.45 2.16
N PRO A 89 12.16 7.63 2.59
CA PRO A 89 12.66 8.32 3.77
C PRO A 89 12.61 7.42 5.01
N LYS A 90 13.55 7.62 5.95
CA LYS A 90 13.72 6.77 7.15
C LYS A 90 12.43 6.59 7.97
N ILE A 91 11.56 7.60 8.02
CA ILE A 91 10.29 7.57 8.75
C ILE A 91 9.29 6.61 8.11
N PHE A 92 9.22 6.58 6.77
CA PHE A 92 8.28 5.76 6.01
C PHE A 92 8.83 4.36 5.67
N LYS A 93 10.14 4.18 5.81
CA LYS A 93 10.81 2.90 5.53
C LYS A 93 10.17 1.67 6.22
N PRO A 94 9.72 1.72 7.49
CA PRO A 94 9.04 0.58 8.12
C PRO A 94 7.79 0.09 7.37
N PHE A 95 7.09 0.99 6.65
CA PHE A 95 5.89 0.66 5.87
C PHE A 95 6.18 -0.05 4.55
N GLU A 96 7.44 -0.09 4.10
CA GLU A 96 7.87 -0.94 2.98
C GLU A 96 7.48 -2.40 3.21
N MET A 97 7.46 -2.86 4.47
CA MET A 97 7.02 -4.20 4.85
C MET A 97 5.58 -4.49 4.38
N PHE A 98 4.66 -3.53 4.45
CA PHE A 98 3.27 -3.72 3.99
C PHE A 98 3.19 -3.80 2.47
N VAL A 99 4.01 -3.00 1.78
CA VAL A 99 4.10 -3.05 0.31
C VAL A 99 4.72 -4.38 -0.14
N GLU A 100 5.77 -4.85 0.54
CA GLU A 100 6.39 -6.15 0.25
C GLU A 100 5.45 -7.34 0.50
N MET A 101 4.58 -7.25 1.53
CA MET A 101 3.58 -8.29 1.83
C MET A 101 2.50 -8.40 0.75
N TYR A 102 2.09 -7.29 0.15
CA TYR A 102 1.12 -7.29 -0.94
C TYR A 102 1.77 -7.67 -2.29
N GLY A 103 2.94 -7.11 -2.56
CA GLY A 103 3.72 -7.26 -3.78
C GLY A 103 4.42 -5.95 -4.11
N LEU A 104 5.60 -6.02 -4.72
CA LEU A 104 6.35 -4.81 -5.09
C LEU A 104 5.72 -4.09 -6.30
N PRO A 105 5.84 -2.75 -6.40
CA PRO A 105 5.34 -2.01 -7.54
C PRO A 105 6.04 -2.42 -8.84
N ALA A 106 5.32 -2.46 -9.93
CA ALA A 106 5.91 -2.57 -11.25
C ALA A 106 6.74 -1.31 -11.57
N TYR A 107 7.65 -1.41 -12.54
CA TYR A 107 8.57 -0.31 -12.89
C TYR A 107 7.86 1.02 -13.19
N ASN A 108 6.69 0.96 -13.82
CA ASN A 108 5.91 2.15 -14.19
C ASN A 108 4.91 2.59 -13.12
N GLU A 109 4.75 1.83 -12.04
CA GLU A 109 3.84 2.16 -10.95
C GLU A 109 4.50 3.09 -9.94
N MET A 110 3.69 3.97 -9.35
CA MET A 110 4.12 4.82 -8.25
C MET A 110 4.31 3.97 -6.98
N ASP A 111 5.35 4.27 -6.20
CA ASP A 111 5.57 3.64 -4.90
C ASP A 111 4.46 4.06 -3.91
N PRO A 112 3.61 3.13 -3.44
CA PRO A 112 2.50 3.44 -2.54
C PRO A 112 2.94 3.58 -1.07
N THR A 113 4.22 3.42 -0.72
CA THR A 113 4.70 3.36 0.68
C THR A 113 4.32 4.60 1.49
N ILE A 114 4.46 5.80 0.91
CA ILE A 114 4.10 7.05 1.62
C ILE A 114 2.60 7.15 1.80
N PHE A 115 1.84 6.75 0.78
CA PHE A 115 0.39 6.78 0.82
C PHE A 115 -0.16 5.84 1.90
N ILE A 116 0.28 4.57 1.91
CA ILE A 116 -0.13 3.61 2.94
C ILE A 116 0.32 4.04 4.34
N ALA A 117 1.50 4.64 4.48
CA ALA A 117 1.97 5.12 5.77
C ALA A 117 1.03 6.19 6.35
N LEU A 118 0.57 7.11 5.52
CA LEU A 118 -0.32 8.19 5.94
C LEU A 118 -1.74 7.67 6.21
N THR A 119 -2.31 6.94 5.27
CA THR A 119 -3.70 6.46 5.35
C THR A 119 -3.88 5.40 6.43
N TYR A 120 -2.93 4.46 6.56
CA TYR A 120 -2.94 3.44 7.62
C TYR A 120 -2.90 4.06 9.02
N THR A 121 -1.94 4.96 9.27
CA THR A 121 -1.80 5.58 10.60
C THR A 121 -2.98 6.48 10.93
N LEU A 122 -3.52 7.20 9.94
CA LEU A 122 -4.71 8.04 10.10
C LEU A 122 -5.96 7.21 10.42
N MET A 123 -6.23 6.13 9.63
CA MET A 123 -7.37 5.25 9.87
C MET A 123 -7.26 4.54 11.23
N PHE A 124 -6.06 4.07 11.58
CA PHE A 124 -5.82 3.50 12.90
C PHE A 124 -6.17 4.49 14.01
N GLY A 125 -5.72 5.75 13.89
CA GLY A 125 -6.01 6.79 14.86
C GLY A 125 -7.50 7.11 14.99
N ILE A 126 -8.24 7.13 13.87
CA ILE A 126 -9.71 7.35 13.88
C ILE A 126 -10.42 6.19 14.59
N MET A 127 -10.03 4.94 14.30
CA MET A 127 -10.63 3.74 14.89
C MET A 127 -10.27 3.57 16.37
N PHE A 128 -9.06 3.93 16.76
CA PHE A 128 -8.49 3.72 18.08
C PHE A 128 -8.14 5.06 18.76
N GLY A 129 -9.13 5.95 18.84
CA GLY A 129 -8.97 7.32 19.33
C GLY A 129 -9.01 7.43 20.85
N ASP A 130 -7.90 7.20 21.54
CA ASP A 130 -7.72 7.41 22.98
C ASP A 130 -6.36 8.01 23.29
N VAL A 131 -6.31 9.11 24.05
CA VAL A 131 -5.06 9.82 24.39
C VAL A 131 -4.13 8.95 25.21
N GLY A 132 -4.63 8.30 26.25
CA GLY A 132 -3.81 7.52 27.18
C GLY A 132 -3.24 6.29 26.52
N GLN A 133 -4.07 5.50 25.87
CA GLN A 133 -3.67 4.30 25.15
C GLN A 133 -2.79 4.63 23.94
N GLY A 134 -3.11 5.72 23.21
CA GLY A 134 -2.30 6.22 22.09
C GLY A 134 -0.87 6.61 22.53
N LEU A 135 -0.72 7.27 23.68
CA LEU A 135 0.60 7.57 24.26
C LEU A 135 1.36 6.30 24.65
N VAL A 136 0.67 5.29 25.20
CA VAL A 136 1.30 4.00 25.52
C VAL A 136 1.80 3.32 24.25
N LEU A 137 1.01 3.31 23.17
CA LEU A 137 1.44 2.77 21.87
C LEU A 137 2.59 3.57 21.27
N LEU A 138 2.55 4.90 21.35
CA LEU A 138 3.62 5.79 20.87
C LEU A 138 4.95 5.52 21.58
N ILE A 139 4.94 5.60 22.92
CA ILE A 139 6.16 5.44 23.71
C ILE A 139 6.65 3.99 23.67
N GLY A 140 5.74 3.01 23.86
CA GLY A 140 6.07 1.58 23.83
C GLY A 140 6.60 1.13 22.46
N GLY A 141 5.96 1.57 21.37
CA GLY A 141 6.41 1.31 20.01
C GLY A 141 7.77 1.95 19.72
N PHE A 142 7.99 3.21 20.13
CA PHE A 142 9.27 3.89 19.95
C PHE A 142 10.41 3.21 20.71
N LEU A 143 10.21 2.84 21.98
CA LEU A 143 11.19 2.11 22.78
C LEU A 143 11.53 0.76 22.15
N LEU A 144 10.51 0.00 21.75
CA LEU A 144 10.69 -1.30 21.12
C LEU A 144 11.44 -1.19 19.78
N TYR A 145 11.14 -0.18 18.98
CA TYR A 145 11.88 0.10 17.75
C TYR A 145 13.34 0.48 18.04
N ARG A 146 13.59 1.30 19.07
CA ARG A 146 14.95 1.74 19.45
C ARG A 146 15.83 0.60 19.93
N PHE A 147 15.26 -0.37 20.69
CA PHE A 147 16.01 -1.50 21.25
C PHE A 147 16.10 -2.70 20.30
N LYS A 148 15.00 -3.08 19.63
CA LYS A 148 14.93 -4.29 18.79
C LYS A 148 14.95 -4.03 17.29
N ARG A 149 14.87 -2.76 16.86
CA ARG A 149 14.81 -2.35 15.44
C ARG A 149 13.73 -3.06 14.61
N MET A 150 12.61 -3.43 15.23
CA MET A 150 11.49 -4.09 14.56
C MET A 150 10.67 -3.05 13.78
N ASN A 151 10.47 -3.24 12.48
CA ASN A 151 9.68 -2.33 11.64
C ASN A 151 8.24 -2.17 12.15
N LEU A 152 7.61 -3.26 12.60
CA LEU A 152 6.24 -3.22 13.15
C LEU A 152 6.13 -2.27 14.36
N ALA A 153 7.15 -2.21 15.21
CA ALA A 153 7.16 -1.32 16.37
C ALA A 153 7.18 0.17 15.96
N ALA A 154 7.88 0.51 14.88
CA ALA A 154 7.87 1.87 14.35
C ALA A 154 6.49 2.25 13.78
N ILE A 155 5.80 1.31 13.11
CA ILE A 155 4.44 1.50 12.59
C ILE A 155 3.47 1.75 13.74
N ILE A 156 3.52 0.94 14.81
CA ILE A 156 2.69 1.10 16.02
C ILE A 156 2.96 2.46 16.68
N SER A 157 4.22 2.89 16.75
CA SER A 157 4.56 4.19 17.30
C SER A 157 3.94 5.35 16.52
N LEU A 158 4.00 5.32 15.18
CA LEU A 158 3.39 6.34 14.33
C LEU A 158 1.86 6.30 14.38
N ALA A 159 1.25 5.11 14.44
CA ALA A 159 -0.18 4.94 14.66
C ALA A 159 -0.61 5.53 16.03
N GLY A 160 0.21 5.37 17.07
CA GLY A 160 -0.01 5.96 18.39
C GLY A 160 -0.04 7.50 18.38
N VAL A 161 0.68 8.17 17.47
CA VAL A 161 0.60 9.64 17.29
C VAL A 161 -0.81 10.05 16.88
N TRP A 162 -1.35 9.42 15.84
CA TRP A 162 -2.69 9.72 15.35
C TRP A 162 -3.78 9.29 16.34
N SER A 163 -3.59 8.15 17.02
CA SER A 163 -4.49 7.72 18.11
C SER A 163 -4.57 8.76 19.23
N THR A 164 -3.44 9.32 19.63
CA THR A 164 -3.40 10.41 20.62
C THR A 164 -4.12 11.66 20.09
N PHE A 165 -3.89 12.04 18.84
CA PHE A 165 -4.54 13.19 18.22
C PHE A 165 -6.06 13.04 18.18
N PHE A 166 -6.57 11.91 17.67
CA PHE A 166 -8.01 11.67 17.65
C PHE A 166 -8.59 11.44 19.04
N GLY A 167 -7.83 10.92 19.98
CA GLY A 167 -8.20 10.86 21.39
C GLY A 167 -8.53 12.24 21.99
N PHE A 168 -7.75 13.28 21.66
CA PHE A 168 -8.07 14.66 22.01
C PHE A 168 -9.32 15.16 21.29
N MET A 169 -9.53 14.78 20.04
CA MET A 169 -10.74 15.16 19.28
C MET A 169 -12.00 14.56 19.89
N TYR A 170 -11.94 13.31 20.35
CA TYR A 170 -13.05 12.59 20.98
C TYR A 170 -13.20 12.89 22.47
N GLY A 171 -12.12 13.37 23.12
CA GLY A 171 -12.12 13.67 24.57
C GLY A 171 -11.99 12.44 25.46
N SER A 172 -11.35 11.35 25.00
CA SER A 172 -11.12 10.11 25.75
C SER A 172 -9.68 9.99 26.23
N ILE A 173 -9.50 9.68 27.54
CA ILE A 173 -8.20 9.33 28.15
C ILE A 173 -8.37 8.03 28.94
N PHE A 174 -7.76 6.94 28.51
CA PHE A 174 -7.94 5.61 29.11
C PHE A 174 -9.42 5.23 29.30
N GLY A 175 -10.28 5.66 28.35
CA GLY A 175 -11.72 5.46 28.41
C GLY A 175 -12.49 6.44 29.30
N PHE A 176 -11.83 7.32 30.05
CA PHE A 176 -12.50 8.36 30.82
C PHE A 176 -12.92 9.52 29.91
N GLU A 177 -14.22 9.68 29.70
CA GLU A 177 -14.81 10.76 28.89
C GLU A 177 -15.11 12.01 29.70
N ASP A 178 -15.13 11.92 31.05
CA ASP A 178 -15.44 13.03 31.95
C ASP A 178 -14.27 13.99 32.20
N LYS A 179 -13.04 13.56 31.86
CA LYS A 179 -11.82 14.31 32.18
C LYS A 179 -11.45 15.33 31.11
N LEU A 180 -11.82 15.09 29.86
CA LEU A 180 -11.55 15.97 28.73
C LEU A 180 -12.84 16.38 28.04
N ASN A 181 -12.98 17.68 27.79
CA ASN A 181 -14.04 18.16 26.89
C ASN A 181 -13.64 17.78 25.44
N PRO A 182 -14.52 17.11 24.69
CA PRO A 182 -14.24 16.79 23.29
C PRO A 182 -14.07 18.08 22.48
N VAL A 183 -13.05 18.12 21.66
CA VAL A 183 -12.83 19.26 20.75
C VAL A 183 -13.82 19.19 19.59
N TRP A 184 -14.20 18.00 19.20
CA TRP A 184 -15.10 17.79 18.05
C TRP A 184 -16.41 17.15 18.49
N MET A 185 -16.48 15.82 18.59
CA MET A 185 -17.67 15.09 19.05
C MET A 185 -17.28 13.78 19.72
N ARG A 186 -18.15 13.26 20.58
CA ARG A 186 -18.04 11.90 21.10
C ARG A 186 -18.70 10.92 20.14
N PRO A 187 -18.04 9.85 19.73
CA PRO A 187 -18.61 8.86 18.83
C PRO A 187 -19.93 8.26 19.35
N MET A 188 -20.01 7.95 20.64
CA MET A 188 -21.18 7.34 21.27
C MET A 188 -22.41 8.24 21.30
N ASP A 189 -22.24 9.55 21.43
CA ASP A 189 -23.38 10.49 21.49
C ASP A 189 -24.04 10.68 20.12
N ASN A 190 -23.28 10.48 19.01
CA ASN A 190 -23.74 10.75 17.65
C ASN A 190 -23.36 9.61 16.68
N ILE A 191 -23.88 8.41 16.95
CA ILE A 191 -23.56 7.17 16.21
C ILE A 191 -23.74 7.33 14.69
N MET A 192 -24.90 7.85 14.26
CA MET A 192 -25.20 7.98 12.83
C MET A 192 -24.26 8.97 12.13
N THR A 193 -23.94 10.07 12.79
CA THR A 193 -23.01 11.07 12.25
C THR A 193 -21.60 10.50 12.14
N THR A 194 -21.14 9.74 13.12
CA THR A 194 -19.84 9.07 13.11
C THR A 194 -19.72 8.08 11.93
N LEU A 195 -20.77 7.27 11.71
CA LEU A 195 -20.81 6.33 10.59
C LEU A 195 -20.83 7.05 9.22
N MET A 196 -21.65 8.12 9.10
CA MET A 196 -21.69 8.91 7.86
C MET A 196 -20.36 9.57 7.55
N LEU A 197 -19.67 10.10 8.55
CA LEU A 197 -18.35 10.71 8.39
C LEU A 197 -17.29 9.68 8.01
N ALA A 198 -17.35 8.47 8.57
CA ALA A 198 -16.45 7.37 8.20
C ALA A 198 -16.64 6.98 6.73
N VAL A 199 -17.88 6.88 6.24
CA VAL A 199 -18.19 6.62 4.84
C VAL A 199 -17.70 7.77 3.95
N GLY A 200 -17.98 9.02 4.33
CA GLY A 200 -17.52 10.21 3.61
C GLY A 200 -16.00 10.27 3.49
N PHE A 201 -15.30 9.97 4.59
CA PHE A 201 -13.85 9.84 4.59
C PHE A 201 -13.38 8.76 3.61
N GLY A 202 -14.00 7.58 3.63
CA GLY A 202 -13.69 6.50 2.69
C GLY A 202 -13.92 6.88 1.23
N MET A 203 -15.01 7.60 0.94
CA MET A 203 -15.27 8.09 -0.42
C MET A 203 -14.17 9.02 -0.92
N VAL A 204 -13.66 9.91 -0.06
CA VAL A 204 -12.52 10.78 -0.41
C VAL A 204 -11.25 9.96 -0.69
N LEU A 205 -10.96 8.94 0.14
CA LEU A 205 -9.80 8.06 -0.08
C LEU A 205 -9.90 7.29 -1.40
N ILE A 206 -11.09 6.78 -1.75
CA ILE A 206 -11.33 6.11 -3.05
C ILE A 206 -11.08 7.07 -4.22
N LEU A 207 -11.54 8.32 -4.13
CA LEU A 207 -11.26 9.34 -5.16
C LEU A 207 -9.75 9.60 -5.30
N ILE A 208 -9.01 9.69 -4.19
CA ILE A 208 -7.56 9.83 -4.20
C ILE A 208 -6.90 8.62 -4.87
N ALA A 209 -7.36 7.40 -4.55
CA ALA A 209 -6.86 6.16 -5.17
C ALA A 209 -7.10 6.15 -6.69
N MET A 210 -8.27 6.63 -7.15
CA MET A 210 -8.56 6.77 -8.59
C MET A 210 -7.64 7.80 -9.26
N ILE A 211 -7.34 8.92 -8.61
CA ILE A 211 -6.38 9.91 -9.12
C ILE A 211 -4.99 9.29 -9.27
N ILE A 212 -4.54 8.52 -8.27
CA ILE A 212 -3.25 7.81 -8.34
C ILE A 212 -3.24 6.81 -9.49
N ASN A 213 -4.35 6.08 -9.72
CA ASN A 213 -4.47 5.17 -10.85
C ASN A 213 -4.36 5.89 -12.19
N ILE A 214 -5.02 7.05 -12.35
CA ILE A 214 -4.90 7.86 -13.57
C ILE A 214 -3.45 8.28 -13.80
N VAL A 215 -2.74 8.73 -12.75
CA VAL A 215 -1.32 9.11 -12.85
C VAL A 215 -0.46 7.91 -13.27
N ASN A 216 -0.71 6.72 -12.71
CA ASN A 216 0.00 5.49 -13.08
C ASN A 216 -0.26 5.10 -14.53
N ALA A 217 -1.51 5.12 -14.97
CA ALA A 217 -1.90 4.77 -16.35
C ALA A 217 -1.35 5.79 -17.38
N VAL A 218 -1.27 7.09 -17.04
CA VAL A 218 -0.61 8.10 -17.88
C VAL A 218 0.88 7.81 -18.00
N ARG A 219 1.56 7.42 -16.92
CA ARG A 219 2.98 7.03 -16.94
C ARG A 219 3.22 5.76 -17.77
N ALA A 220 2.29 4.82 -17.70
CA ALA A 220 2.32 3.60 -18.51
C ALA A 220 1.93 3.84 -19.99
N LYS A 221 1.51 5.06 -20.36
CA LYS A 221 1.02 5.43 -21.71
C LYS A 221 -0.19 4.62 -22.16
N GLU A 222 -0.97 4.05 -21.26
CA GLU A 222 -2.20 3.32 -21.52
C GLU A 222 -3.39 4.28 -21.59
N LEU A 223 -3.53 5.04 -22.69
CA LEU A 223 -4.58 6.06 -22.86
C LEU A 223 -6.00 5.47 -22.76
N GLY A 224 -6.19 4.23 -23.20
CA GLY A 224 -7.48 3.54 -23.09
C GLY A 224 -7.89 3.33 -21.63
N THR A 225 -6.99 2.86 -20.80
CA THR A 225 -7.20 2.68 -19.35
C THR A 225 -7.41 4.01 -18.63
N VAL A 226 -6.68 5.09 -19.05
CA VAL A 226 -6.83 6.45 -18.48
C VAL A 226 -8.24 6.97 -18.70
N LEU A 227 -8.79 6.84 -19.91
CA LEU A 227 -10.07 7.47 -20.29
C LEU A 227 -11.27 6.61 -19.89
N PHE A 228 -11.24 5.31 -20.19
CA PHE A 228 -12.40 4.41 -20.12
C PHE A 228 -12.31 3.36 -19.02
N GLY A 229 -11.19 3.30 -18.28
CA GLY A 229 -11.03 2.36 -17.17
C GLY A 229 -12.01 2.61 -16.03
N GLN A 230 -12.36 1.54 -15.30
CA GLN A 230 -13.19 1.58 -14.09
C GLN A 230 -12.63 2.57 -13.03
N SER A 231 -11.32 2.58 -12.81
CA SER A 231 -10.64 3.55 -11.93
C SER A 231 -9.99 4.68 -12.73
N GLY A 232 -10.35 4.87 -14.01
CA GLY A 232 -9.91 5.95 -14.87
C GLY A 232 -10.80 7.18 -14.77
N LEU A 233 -10.68 8.07 -15.77
CA LEU A 233 -11.43 9.33 -15.80
C LEU A 233 -12.94 9.12 -15.84
N ALA A 234 -13.44 8.18 -16.67
CA ALA A 234 -14.86 7.86 -16.73
C ALA A 234 -15.38 7.35 -15.37
N GLY A 235 -14.67 6.42 -14.73
CA GLY A 235 -15.02 5.93 -13.39
C GLY A 235 -14.99 7.04 -12.34
N MET A 236 -13.99 7.91 -12.38
CA MET A 236 -13.88 9.04 -11.45
C MET A 236 -15.03 10.05 -11.60
N ILE A 237 -15.46 10.36 -12.82
CA ILE A 237 -16.62 11.25 -13.07
C ILE A 237 -17.90 10.59 -12.55
N CYS A 238 -18.12 9.31 -12.87
CA CYS A 238 -19.31 8.57 -12.42
C CYS A 238 -19.39 8.50 -10.89
N TYR A 239 -18.32 8.03 -10.24
CA TYR A 239 -18.24 7.90 -8.80
C TYR A 239 -18.26 9.27 -8.10
N GLY A 240 -17.52 10.26 -8.59
CA GLY A 240 -17.51 11.62 -8.06
C GLY A 240 -18.87 12.31 -8.13
N THR A 241 -19.63 12.09 -9.22
CA THR A 241 -21.01 12.59 -9.33
C THR A 241 -21.92 11.92 -8.30
N ALA A 242 -21.81 10.60 -8.10
CA ALA A 242 -22.58 9.89 -7.09
C ALA A 242 -22.26 10.41 -5.67
N VAL A 243 -20.97 10.57 -5.33
CA VAL A 243 -20.53 11.13 -4.05
C VAL A 243 -21.06 12.55 -3.86
N LEU A 244 -20.97 13.41 -4.88
CA LEU A 244 -21.47 14.77 -4.85
C LEU A 244 -22.99 14.80 -4.56
N CYS A 245 -23.75 13.93 -5.20
CA CYS A 245 -25.21 13.82 -4.96
C CYS A 245 -25.51 13.40 -3.52
N ILE A 246 -24.77 12.44 -2.97
CA ILE A 246 -24.94 12.01 -1.58
C ILE A 246 -24.63 13.17 -0.62
N VAL A 247 -23.53 13.90 -0.84
CA VAL A 247 -23.13 15.04 -0.02
C VAL A 247 -24.19 16.14 -0.09
N LEU A 248 -24.68 16.50 -1.27
CA LEU A 248 -25.73 17.52 -1.43
C LEU A 248 -27.03 17.10 -0.74
N TYR A 249 -27.41 15.81 -0.83
CA TYR A 249 -28.58 15.28 -0.17
C TYR A 249 -28.47 15.38 1.36
N VAL A 250 -27.33 14.98 1.92
CA VAL A 250 -27.07 15.02 3.38
C VAL A 250 -27.00 16.46 3.90
N THR A 251 -26.44 17.39 3.11
CA THR A 251 -26.33 18.80 3.48
C THR A 251 -27.62 19.61 3.23
N GLY A 252 -28.67 18.97 2.68
CA GLY A 252 -29.95 19.62 2.41
C GLY A 252 -29.94 20.60 1.23
N HIS A 253 -28.93 20.54 0.38
CA HIS A 253 -28.83 21.38 -0.82
C HIS A 253 -29.61 20.75 -2.00
N PRO A 254 -30.15 21.57 -2.92
CA PRO A 254 -30.89 21.06 -4.05
C PRO A 254 -29.98 20.20 -4.95
N ILE A 255 -30.46 18.99 -5.26
CA ILE A 255 -29.79 18.08 -6.19
C ILE A 255 -29.84 18.68 -7.61
N PRO A 256 -28.78 18.58 -8.42
CA PRO A 256 -28.77 19.03 -9.81
C PRO A 256 -29.94 18.42 -10.61
N ALA A 257 -30.39 19.14 -11.65
CA ALA A 257 -31.48 18.70 -12.50
C ALA A 257 -31.26 17.26 -13.01
N THR A 258 -32.30 16.43 -13.00
CA THR A 258 -32.25 15.00 -13.34
C THR A 258 -31.59 14.75 -14.71
N GLY A 259 -31.72 15.67 -15.66
CA GLY A 259 -31.09 15.58 -16.97
C GLY A 259 -29.57 15.67 -16.91
N ILE A 260 -29.03 16.58 -16.07
CA ILE A 260 -27.58 16.72 -15.86
C ILE A 260 -26.99 15.46 -15.20
N LEU A 261 -27.70 14.94 -14.20
CA LEU A 261 -27.35 13.69 -13.51
C LEU A 261 -27.35 12.49 -14.46
N ALA A 262 -28.38 12.36 -15.28
CA ALA A 262 -28.47 11.28 -16.27
C ALA A 262 -27.31 11.30 -17.27
N VAL A 263 -26.87 12.47 -17.69
CA VAL A 263 -25.70 12.64 -18.57
C VAL A 263 -24.39 12.37 -17.79
N ALA A 264 -24.22 12.95 -16.60
CA ALA A 264 -22.99 12.85 -15.82
C ALA A 264 -22.72 11.42 -15.31
N VAL A 265 -23.74 10.60 -15.14
CA VAL A 265 -23.60 9.19 -14.74
C VAL A 265 -23.71 8.27 -15.95
N GLY A 266 -24.68 8.50 -16.84
CA GLY A 266 -24.97 7.63 -17.98
C GLY A 266 -23.85 7.59 -19.02
N VAL A 267 -23.30 8.76 -19.40
CA VAL A 267 -22.20 8.80 -20.38
C VAL A 267 -20.94 8.05 -19.91
N PRO A 268 -20.44 8.27 -18.68
CA PRO A 268 -19.32 7.49 -18.18
C PRO A 268 -19.60 5.99 -18.06
N LEU A 269 -20.81 5.59 -17.64
CA LEU A 269 -21.18 4.16 -17.55
C LEU A 269 -21.18 3.50 -18.93
N VAL A 270 -21.71 4.17 -19.96
CA VAL A 270 -21.63 3.68 -21.35
C VAL A 270 -20.18 3.62 -21.83
N ALA A 271 -19.35 4.61 -21.48
CA ALA A 271 -17.94 4.61 -21.82
C ALA A 271 -17.16 3.46 -21.16
N ILE A 272 -17.48 3.10 -19.92
CA ILE A 272 -16.91 1.94 -19.22
C ILE A 272 -17.39 0.63 -19.87
N MET A 273 -18.69 0.53 -20.20
CA MET A 273 -19.27 -0.63 -20.86
C MET A 273 -18.58 -0.95 -22.20
N PHE A 274 -18.21 0.09 -22.96
CA PHE A 274 -17.51 -0.06 -24.25
C PHE A 274 -16.01 0.23 -24.15
N LYS A 275 -15.38 -0.02 -22.99
CA LYS A 275 -13.97 0.32 -22.77
C LYS A 275 -13.03 -0.35 -23.77
N GLU A 276 -13.24 -1.64 -24.11
CA GLU A 276 -12.36 -2.36 -25.02
C GLU A 276 -12.36 -1.79 -26.44
N PRO A 277 -13.52 -1.64 -27.15
CA PRO A 277 -13.54 -1.05 -28.47
C PRO A 277 -13.10 0.41 -28.47
N LEU A 278 -13.45 1.21 -27.45
CA LEU A 278 -13.03 2.58 -27.32
C LEU A 278 -11.52 2.72 -27.07
N SER A 279 -10.95 1.85 -26.23
CA SER A 279 -9.51 1.79 -25.98
C SER A 279 -8.75 1.41 -27.26
N ASN A 280 -9.20 0.37 -27.98
CA ASN A 280 -8.59 -0.06 -29.22
C ASN A 280 -8.66 1.02 -30.32
N LEU A 281 -9.76 1.80 -30.33
CA LEU A 281 -9.90 2.94 -31.24
C LEU A 281 -8.90 4.05 -30.94
N VAL A 282 -8.73 4.43 -29.67
CA VAL A 282 -7.80 5.47 -29.22
C VAL A 282 -6.35 5.05 -29.41
N GLU A 283 -6.03 3.78 -29.11
CA GLU A 283 -4.67 3.22 -29.28
C GLU A 283 -4.37 2.80 -30.72
N ARG A 284 -5.29 3.03 -31.68
CA ARG A 284 -5.16 2.71 -33.10
C ARG A 284 -4.75 1.25 -33.37
N LYS A 285 -5.28 0.31 -32.57
CA LYS A 285 -5.06 -1.12 -32.81
C LYS A 285 -5.80 -1.60 -34.04
N SER A 286 -5.25 -2.58 -34.70
CA SER A 286 -5.75 -3.13 -35.98
C SER A 286 -7.16 -3.77 -35.88
N LYS A 287 -7.54 -4.28 -34.70
CA LYS A 287 -8.87 -4.88 -34.44
C LYS A 287 -9.61 -4.02 -33.41
N ILE A 288 -10.74 -3.47 -33.79
CA ILE A 288 -11.58 -2.61 -32.95
C ILE A 288 -12.51 -3.47 -32.07
N LEU A 289 -13.09 -4.52 -32.63
CA LEU A 289 -13.98 -5.43 -31.91
C LEU A 289 -13.23 -6.68 -31.41
N PRO A 290 -13.55 -7.17 -30.20
CA PRO A 290 -13.02 -8.44 -29.72
C PRO A 290 -13.44 -9.60 -30.63
N ASP A 291 -12.61 -10.65 -30.69
CA ASP A 291 -12.85 -11.85 -31.47
C ASP A 291 -14.01 -12.65 -30.81
N GLY A 292 -15.23 -12.57 -31.37
CA GLY A 292 -16.39 -13.30 -30.85
C GLY A 292 -17.73 -12.83 -31.40
N SER A 293 -18.81 -13.41 -30.87
CA SER A 293 -20.17 -12.98 -31.20
C SER A 293 -20.50 -11.66 -30.50
N ILE A 294 -21.03 -10.69 -31.22
CA ILE A 294 -21.45 -9.37 -30.67
C ILE A 294 -22.44 -9.54 -29.51
N ALA A 295 -23.34 -10.56 -29.60
CA ALA A 295 -24.26 -10.83 -28.51
C ALA A 295 -23.57 -11.27 -27.23
N MET A 296 -22.48 -12.07 -27.30
CA MET A 296 -21.69 -12.49 -26.16
C MET A 296 -20.96 -11.31 -25.53
N TYR A 297 -20.39 -10.43 -26.36
CA TYR A 297 -19.73 -9.20 -25.89
C TYR A 297 -20.69 -8.26 -25.12
N ILE A 298 -21.93 -8.09 -25.63
CA ILE A 298 -22.92 -7.24 -24.93
C ILE A 298 -23.28 -7.82 -23.55
N VAL A 299 -23.43 -9.15 -23.45
CA VAL A 299 -23.72 -9.82 -22.17
C VAL A 299 -22.55 -9.62 -21.20
N GLU A 300 -21.33 -9.84 -21.67
CA GLU A 300 -20.12 -9.65 -20.88
C GLU A 300 -19.97 -8.19 -20.38
N ALA A 301 -20.18 -7.23 -21.26
CA ALA A 301 -20.14 -5.80 -20.94
C ALA A 301 -21.23 -5.38 -19.93
N LEU A 302 -22.43 -5.98 -19.98
CA LEU A 302 -23.48 -5.75 -19.00
C LEU A 302 -23.11 -6.32 -17.63
N VAL A 303 -22.52 -7.52 -17.59
CA VAL A 303 -22.07 -8.15 -16.34
C VAL A 303 -20.92 -7.31 -15.73
N GLU A 304 -19.96 -6.88 -16.57
CA GLU A 304 -18.87 -6.01 -16.10
C GLU A 304 -19.41 -4.68 -15.54
N LEU A 305 -20.38 -4.06 -16.22
CA LEU A 305 -21.02 -2.83 -15.75
C LEU A 305 -21.67 -3.01 -14.37
N PHE A 306 -22.41 -4.12 -14.19
CA PHE A 306 -23.03 -4.45 -12.92
C PHE A 306 -21.99 -4.62 -11.80
N ASP A 307 -20.90 -5.33 -12.10
CA ASP A 307 -19.81 -5.56 -11.17
C ASP A 307 -19.11 -4.25 -10.78
N VAL A 308 -18.92 -3.32 -11.71
CA VAL A 308 -18.38 -1.97 -11.45
C VAL A 308 -19.25 -1.19 -10.48
N VAL A 309 -20.57 -1.16 -10.70
CA VAL A 309 -21.51 -0.45 -9.83
C VAL A 309 -21.55 -1.06 -8.43
N LEU A 310 -21.61 -2.40 -8.35
CA LEU A 310 -21.54 -3.13 -7.08
C LEU A 310 -20.22 -2.83 -6.34
N SER A 311 -19.11 -2.85 -7.05
CA SER A 311 -17.80 -2.57 -6.49
C SER A 311 -17.70 -1.16 -5.92
N TYR A 312 -18.29 -0.16 -6.57
CA TYR A 312 -18.33 1.21 -6.00
C TYR A 312 -19.15 1.28 -4.72
N ALA A 313 -20.32 0.63 -4.70
CA ALA A 313 -21.19 0.63 -3.53
C ALA A 313 -20.55 -0.14 -2.37
N THR A 314 -20.08 -1.36 -2.59
CA THR A 314 -19.50 -2.23 -1.55
C THR A 314 -18.24 -1.64 -0.95
N ASN A 315 -17.33 -1.07 -1.76
CA ASN A 315 -16.12 -0.46 -1.27
C ASN A 315 -16.42 0.80 -0.44
N SER A 316 -17.41 1.60 -0.83
CA SER A 316 -17.82 2.78 -0.05
C SER A 316 -18.41 2.37 1.30
N ILE A 317 -19.29 1.36 1.31
CA ILE A 317 -19.91 0.84 2.54
C ILE A 317 -18.87 0.17 3.45
N SER A 318 -17.82 -0.43 2.91
CA SER A 318 -16.75 -1.05 3.71
C SER A 318 -16.09 -0.07 4.70
N PHE A 319 -16.08 1.23 4.39
CA PHE A 319 -15.55 2.25 5.29
C PHE A 319 -16.44 2.55 6.51
N VAL A 320 -17.68 2.06 6.56
CA VAL A 320 -18.49 2.06 7.80
C VAL A 320 -17.73 1.42 8.95
N ARG A 321 -16.88 0.45 8.64
CA ARG A 321 -16.02 -0.24 9.61
C ARG A 321 -15.16 0.72 10.42
N VAL A 322 -14.66 1.80 9.80
CA VAL A 322 -13.85 2.81 10.52
C VAL A 322 -14.64 3.43 11.65
N GLY A 323 -15.89 3.85 11.39
CA GLY A 323 -16.77 4.39 12.41
C GLY A 323 -17.24 3.33 13.42
N ALA A 324 -17.52 2.10 12.94
CA ALA A 324 -17.95 1.00 13.82
C ALA A 324 -16.89 0.62 14.85
N PHE A 325 -15.60 0.60 14.47
CA PHE A 325 -14.51 0.32 15.41
C PHE A 325 -14.28 1.48 16.39
N ALA A 326 -14.44 2.74 15.96
CA ALA A 326 -14.39 3.89 16.87
C ALA A 326 -15.51 3.81 17.94
N LEU A 327 -16.70 3.39 17.55
CA LEU A 327 -17.82 3.16 18.47
C LEU A 327 -17.57 1.95 19.37
N SER A 328 -17.03 0.86 18.82
CA SER A 328 -16.70 -0.35 19.60
C SER A 328 -15.67 -0.05 20.66
N HIS A 329 -14.64 0.74 20.34
CA HIS A 329 -13.61 1.18 21.30
C HIS A 329 -14.23 1.92 22.49
N ALA A 330 -15.04 2.95 22.22
CA ALA A 330 -15.73 3.71 23.26
C ALA A 330 -16.65 2.82 24.11
N GLY A 331 -17.40 1.91 23.44
CA GLY A 331 -18.26 0.94 24.12
C GLY A 331 -17.50 -0.03 25.02
N MET A 332 -16.39 -0.61 24.56
CA MET A 332 -15.58 -1.53 25.38
C MET A 332 -14.96 -0.82 26.59
N MET A 333 -14.51 0.42 26.42
CA MET A 333 -13.98 1.19 27.53
C MET A 333 -15.08 1.52 28.55
N GLY A 334 -16.30 1.84 28.09
CA GLY A 334 -17.46 2.00 28.96
C GLY A 334 -17.75 0.76 29.82
N VAL A 335 -17.69 -0.44 29.21
CA VAL A 335 -17.85 -1.72 29.95
C VAL A 335 -16.74 -1.92 30.99
N VAL A 336 -15.48 -1.63 30.65
CA VAL A 336 -14.36 -1.73 31.61
C VAL A 336 -14.57 -0.80 32.80
N LEU A 337 -15.00 0.45 32.59
CA LEU A 337 -15.27 1.42 33.66
C LEU A 337 -16.46 1.02 34.53
N THR A 338 -17.52 0.48 33.93
CA THR A 338 -18.69 -0.04 34.67
C THR A 338 -18.30 -1.22 35.55
N LEU A 339 -17.52 -2.18 35.02
CA LEU A 339 -17.00 -3.33 35.80
C LEU A 339 -16.05 -2.89 36.92
N ALA A 340 -15.32 -1.81 36.72
CA ALA A 340 -14.44 -1.22 37.74
C ALA A 340 -15.22 -0.50 38.84
N GLY A 341 -16.57 -0.31 38.72
CA GLY A 341 -17.40 0.38 39.69
C GLY A 341 -17.16 1.90 39.70
N TYR A 342 -16.77 2.49 38.58
CA TYR A 342 -16.46 3.91 38.49
C TYR A 342 -17.66 4.79 38.83
N GLU A 343 -18.85 4.40 38.40
CA GLU A 343 -20.13 5.09 38.71
C GLU A 343 -20.54 4.99 40.20
N SER A 344 -20.07 3.97 40.90
CA SER A 344 -20.34 3.73 42.31
C SER A 344 -19.49 4.57 43.28
N GLY A 345 -18.58 5.41 42.76
CA GLY A 345 -17.73 6.32 43.53
C GLY A 345 -16.53 5.67 44.20
N SER A 346 -16.32 4.37 44.06
CA SER A 346 -15.14 3.64 44.56
C SER A 346 -14.52 2.74 43.48
N PRO A 347 -13.82 3.32 42.49
CA PRO A 347 -13.29 2.57 41.38
C PRO A 347 -12.20 1.58 41.82
N ASN A 348 -12.30 0.33 41.34
CA ASN A 348 -11.23 -0.63 41.48
C ASN A 348 -10.16 -0.41 40.41
N TRP A 349 -9.08 0.28 40.77
CA TRP A 349 -7.99 0.63 39.84
C TRP A 349 -7.29 -0.58 39.21
N ILE A 350 -7.31 -1.75 39.86
CA ILE A 350 -6.75 -2.98 39.30
C ILE A 350 -7.53 -3.39 38.07
N VAL A 351 -8.88 -3.33 38.15
CA VAL A 351 -9.77 -3.65 37.01
C VAL A 351 -9.57 -2.65 35.87
N VAL A 352 -9.44 -1.35 36.19
CA VAL A 352 -9.18 -0.30 35.16
C VAL A 352 -7.88 -0.59 34.43
N VAL A 353 -6.78 -0.85 35.16
CA VAL A 353 -5.48 -1.08 34.55
C VAL A 353 -5.46 -2.37 33.72
N LEU A 354 -5.95 -3.47 34.27
CA LEU A 354 -6.02 -4.75 33.55
C LEU A 354 -6.94 -4.65 32.33
N GLY A 355 -8.09 -4.00 32.46
CA GLY A 355 -9.03 -3.76 31.35
C GLY A 355 -8.39 -2.97 30.24
N ASN A 356 -7.72 -1.86 30.56
CA ASN A 356 -6.98 -1.07 29.59
C ASN A 356 -5.88 -1.86 28.87
N ILE A 357 -5.10 -2.69 29.57
CA ILE A 357 -4.06 -3.52 28.95
C ILE A 357 -4.70 -4.52 27.97
N VAL A 358 -5.76 -5.20 28.39
CA VAL A 358 -6.45 -6.21 27.56
C VAL A 358 -7.08 -5.54 26.34
N VAL A 359 -7.84 -4.45 26.53
CA VAL A 359 -8.48 -3.73 25.42
C VAL A 359 -7.42 -3.19 24.45
N THR A 360 -6.37 -2.52 24.95
CA THR A 360 -5.29 -1.99 24.09
C THR A 360 -4.62 -3.08 23.27
N ALA A 361 -4.33 -4.23 23.87
CA ALA A 361 -3.65 -5.33 23.18
C ALA A 361 -4.55 -6.01 22.14
N LEU A 362 -5.77 -6.39 22.53
CA LEU A 362 -6.69 -7.13 21.65
C LEU A 362 -7.24 -6.21 20.54
N GLU A 363 -7.76 -5.06 20.94
CA GLU A 363 -8.37 -4.14 19.99
C GLU A 363 -7.34 -3.48 19.08
N GLY A 364 -6.18 -3.08 19.60
CA GLY A 364 -5.09 -2.55 18.80
C GLY A 364 -4.63 -3.53 17.72
N LEU A 365 -4.58 -4.85 18.03
CA LEU A 365 -4.29 -5.89 17.06
C LEU A 365 -5.40 -6.00 16.01
N VAL A 366 -6.66 -6.08 16.44
CA VAL A 366 -7.81 -6.25 15.53
C VAL A 366 -7.96 -5.02 14.63
N VAL A 367 -7.88 -3.81 15.18
CA VAL A 367 -7.91 -2.56 14.40
C VAL A 367 -6.78 -2.51 13.39
N GLY A 368 -5.54 -2.88 13.79
CA GLY A 368 -4.40 -2.94 12.88
C GLY A 368 -4.64 -3.86 11.67
N ILE A 369 -5.23 -5.04 11.89
CA ILE A 369 -5.59 -5.97 10.82
C ILE A 369 -6.73 -5.41 9.95
N GLN A 370 -7.74 -4.78 10.54
CA GLN A 370 -8.87 -4.24 9.79
C GLN A 370 -8.49 -3.04 8.91
N VAL A 371 -7.55 -2.21 9.38
CA VAL A 371 -7.00 -1.13 8.57
C VAL A 371 -6.20 -1.69 7.39
N LEU A 372 -5.34 -2.69 7.59
CA LEU A 372 -4.62 -3.35 6.49
C LEU A 372 -5.59 -3.94 5.46
N ARG A 373 -6.70 -4.51 5.94
CA ARG A 373 -7.71 -5.05 5.03
C ARG A 373 -8.33 -3.95 4.16
N LEU A 374 -8.67 -2.79 4.73
CA LEU A 374 -9.18 -1.64 3.98
C LEU A 374 -8.15 -1.15 2.95
N GLU A 375 -6.87 -1.06 3.34
CA GLU A 375 -5.81 -0.65 2.42
C GLU A 375 -5.67 -1.59 1.22
N TYR A 376 -5.65 -2.90 1.46
CA TYR A 376 -5.36 -3.87 0.41
C TYR A 376 -6.56 -4.11 -0.51
N TYR A 377 -7.77 -4.23 0.04
CA TYR A 377 -8.94 -4.61 -0.76
C TYR A 377 -9.70 -3.43 -1.34
N GLU A 378 -9.86 -2.32 -0.62
CA GLU A 378 -10.63 -1.19 -1.08
C GLU A 378 -9.78 -0.15 -1.82
N MET A 379 -8.50 0.02 -1.44
CA MET A 379 -7.62 1.04 -2.01
C MET A 379 -6.63 0.49 -3.03
N PHE A 380 -5.76 -0.47 -2.67
CA PHE A 380 -4.75 -1.00 -3.59
C PHE A 380 -5.36 -1.67 -4.82
N SER A 381 -6.48 -2.38 -4.66
CA SER A 381 -7.22 -2.97 -5.80
C SER A 381 -7.59 -1.97 -6.91
N ARG A 382 -7.58 -0.66 -6.60
CA ARG A 382 -7.93 0.40 -7.55
C ARG A 382 -6.77 0.89 -8.40
N PHE A 383 -5.57 0.93 -7.86
CA PHE A 383 -4.43 1.57 -8.54
C PHE A 383 -3.14 0.76 -8.55
N TYR A 384 -3.10 -0.40 -7.89
CA TYR A 384 -1.87 -1.13 -7.63
C TYR A 384 -1.95 -2.58 -8.07
N LYS A 385 -1.05 -3.01 -8.95
CA LYS A 385 -1.00 -4.40 -9.47
C LYS A 385 -0.07 -5.29 -8.66
N GLY A 386 1.00 -4.73 -8.06
CA GLY A 386 1.94 -5.47 -7.22
C GLY A 386 2.72 -6.56 -7.95
N SER A 387 2.96 -6.41 -9.25
CA SER A 387 3.61 -7.40 -10.10
C SER A 387 5.13 -7.23 -10.23
N GLY A 388 5.73 -6.31 -9.47
CA GLY A 388 7.15 -6.01 -9.49
C GLY A 388 8.01 -7.13 -8.93
N LYS A 389 9.24 -7.27 -9.45
CA LYS A 389 10.22 -8.22 -8.96
C LYS A 389 11.21 -7.53 -8.01
N PRO A 390 11.58 -8.15 -6.88
CA PRO A 390 12.53 -7.54 -5.95
C PRO A 390 13.92 -7.43 -6.57
N PHE A 391 14.55 -6.27 -6.41
CA PHE A 391 15.95 -6.09 -6.76
C PHE A 391 16.82 -6.84 -5.74
N LYS A 392 17.47 -7.92 -6.19
CA LYS A 392 18.45 -8.64 -5.40
C LYS A 392 19.84 -8.24 -5.90
N ALA A 393 20.54 -7.41 -5.12
CA ALA A 393 21.92 -7.10 -5.42
C ALA A 393 22.76 -8.38 -5.29
N TYR A 394 23.67 -8.59 -6.25
CA TYR A 394 24.66 -9.64 -6.14
C TYR A 394 25.71 -9.18 -5.13
N PHE A 395 25.76 -9.84 -3.98
CA PHE A 395 26.81 -9.62 -2.99
C PHE A 395 27.71 -10.84 -2.95
N LYS A 396 29.01 -10.66 -3.11
CA LYS A 396 29.97 -11.61 -2.59
C LYS A 396 29.75 -11.63 -1.07
N LYS A 397 29.32 -12.76 -0.53
CA LYS A 397 29.09 -12.91 0.93
C LYS A 397 30.42 -12.73 1.68
N GLU A 398 30.84 -11.49 1.92
CA GLU A 398 31.90 -11.21 2.87
C GLU A 398 31.37 -11.44 4.29
N ASN A 399 32.13 -12.25 5.01
CA ASN A 399 32.02 -12.59 6.41
C ASN A 399 31.09 -11.71 7.25
N GLN A 400 29.86 -12.16 7.50
CA GLN A 400 29.07 -11.82 8.68
C GLN A 400 29.19 -12.96 9.70
N GLU A 401 30.40 -13.19 10.19
CA GLU A 401 30.66 -13.94 11.42
C GLU A 401 31.81 -13.24 12.12
N GLY A 402 31.45 -12.28 12.93
CA GLY A 402 32.23 -11.67 13.97
C GLY A 402 31.41 -11.57 15.24
#